data_11fbc4120d22cc7929232c298ea72fd2
#
_entry.id   11fbc4120d22cc7929232c298ea72fd2
#
_cell.length_a   1.000
_cell.length_b   1.000
_cell.length_c   1.000
_cell.angle_alpha   90.00
_cell.angle_beta   90.00
_cell.angle_gamma   90.00
#
_symmetry.space_group_name_H-M   'P 1'
#
loop_
_entity.id
_entity.type
_entity.pdbx_description
1 polymer ?
#
loop_
_entity_poly.entity_id
_entity_poly.type
_entity_poly.pdbx_seq_one_letter_code
_entity_poly.pdbx_strand_id
1 'polypeptide(L)'
;MLLCASQAQAEDARQVYAHAADRVYQILIIDQQSKEKAAIGSGFVLSTEQLLATNFHVIANAVHEPEKFRIEAKNRAGVTHTVSVADFDVIHDLAILRFVDEVELPAPLEISQTVPTQGEEIYALGNPYDLGHTIIPGTYNGLLEQSFYQKLHFSGSLNPGMSGGPAINEKSELVGVNVATSGNQISFLVPIRFLTELLANYQARGAALAEESYLSVIADQLYADQNYKFSLLLEHDWQTQTLGPWLIGADINDYFKCWGNTNDDAEEFQQSSKTCTSQDNIYVSPTFTTGAIDIQYAWLSTTEFDSYRFHKVFGRTFSRMSTRTWAGEDDVTNYQCNRDFVTQPQLSPSVWRAVMCVRQYKKFPRLYDVLYSGSLLGKADSGLASHFALSGVSHANAMAFARKFMELHAWES
;
A
#
# COMPACT_ATOMS: atom_id res chain seq x y z
N MET A 1 44.35 -12.35 -35.65
CA MET A 1 44.02 -11.97 -34.28
C MET A 1 42.53 -12.08 -34.14
N LEU A 2 42.02 -13.30 -33.76
CA LEU A 2 40.61 -13.55 -33.56
C LEU A 2 40.24 -12.96 -32.17
N LEU A 3 39.40 -11.96 -32.16
CA LEU A 3 38.70 -11.49 -30.97
C LEU A 3 37.66 -12.54 -30.62
N CYS A 4 37.91 -13.40 -29.62
CA CYS A 4 36.84 -14.11 -28.92
C CYS A 4 36.06 -13.10 -28.14
N ALA A 5 34.93 -12.63 -28.69
CA ALA A 5 33.86 -12.01 -27.92
C ALA A 5 33.28 -13.11 -27.01
N SER A 6 33.57 -13.04 -25.71
CA SER A 6 32.83 -13.80 -24.71
C SER A 6 31.40 -13.30 -24.76
N GLN A 7 30.52 -14.06 -25.41
CA GLN A 7 29.07 -13.89 -25.24
C GLN A 7 28.80 -14.25 -23.78
N ALA A 8 28.50 -13.25 -22.96
CA ALA A 8 27.82 -13.47 -21.70
C ALA A 8 26.44 -14.03 -22.10
N GLN A 9 26.30 -15.35 -22.07
CA GLN A 9 24.98 -16.00 -22.23
C GLN A 9 24.20 -15.67 -20.98
N ALA A 10 23.01 -15.10 -21.19
CA ALA A 10 21.99 -15.04 -20.13
C ALA A 10 21.76 -16.47 -19.62
N GLU A 11 21.78 -16.66 -18.30
CA GLU A 11 21.47 -17.96 -17.71
C GLU A 11 19.99 -18.28 -18.03
N ASP A 12 19.72 -19.49 -18.49
CA ASP A 12 18.35 -19.90 -18.67
C ASP A 12 17.64 -20.14 -17.31
N ALA A 13 16.32 -20.15 -17.28
CA ALA A 13 15.53 -20.35 -16.06
C ALA A 13 15.93 -21.60 -15.26
N ARG A 14 16.54 -22.62 -15.88
CA ARG A 14 17.00 -23.84 -15.20
C ARG A 14 18.24 -23.57 -14.37
N GLN A 15 19.19 -22.78 -14.90
CA GLN A 15 20.42 -22.45 -14.19
C GLN A 15 20.11 -21.53 -13.03
N VAL A 16 19.28 -20.50 -13.26
CA VAL A 16 18.78 -19.60 -12.23
C VAL A 16 18.06 -20.38 -11.12
N TYR A 17 17.16 -21.30 -11.49
CA TYR A 17 16.47 -22.16 -10.53
C TYR A 17 17.46 -23.05 -9.74
N ALA A 18 18.38 -23.73 -10.41
CA ALA A 18 19.34 -24.59 -9.75
C ALA A 18 20.23 -23.83 -8.77
N HIS A 19 20.57 -22.57 -9.09
CA HIS A 19 21.35 -21.71 -8.21
C HIS A 19 20.55 -21.25 -6.99
N ALA A 20 19.28 -20.89 -7.13
CA ALA A 20 18.51 -20.25 -6.09
C ALA A 20 17.66 -21.20 -5.23
N ALA A 21 17.25 -22.38 -5.76
CA ALA A 21 16.20 -23.20 -5.18
C ALA A 21 16.46 -23.66 -3.72
N ASP A 22 17.71 -24.00 -3.39
CA ASP A 22 18.07 -24.48 -2.04
C ASP A 22 18.12 -23.33 -1.01
N ARG A 23 18.04 -22.08 -1.47
CA ARG A 23 18.00 -20.87 -0.64
C ARG A 23 16.57 -20.40 -0.35
N VAL A 24 15.58 -20.99 -1.03
CA VAL A 24 14.16 -20.63 -0.89
C VAL A 24 13.48 -21.57 0.10
N TYR A 25 12.72 -21.00 1.01
CA TYR A 25 11.96 -21.70 2.04
C TYR A 25 10.47 -21.39 1.87
N GLN A 26 9.64 -22.36 2.20
CA GLN A 26 8.22 -22.11 2.44
C GLN A 26 8.05 -21.60 3.85
N ILE A 27 7.38 -20.47 4.05
CA ILE A 27 7.03 -19.93 5.36
C ILE A 27 5.62 -20.38 5.70
N LEU A 28 5.46 -20.99 6.86
CA LEU A 28 4.20 -21.56 7.36
C LEU A 28 3.83 -20.85 8.65
N ILE A 29 2.62 -20.34 8.72
CA ILE A 29 2.02 -19.84 9.95
C ILE A 29 1.12 -20.91 10.49
N ILE A 30 1.45 -21.46 11.64
CA ILE A 30 0.77 -22.58 12.25
C ILE A 30 -0.07 -22.10 13.43
N ASP A 31 -1.35 -22.38 13.41
CA ASP A 31 -2.21 -22.20 14.57
C ASP A 31 -1.83 -23.22 15.66
N GLN A 32 -1.45 -22.73 16.84
CA GLN A 32 -0.90 -23.57 17.90
C GLN A 32 -1.94 -24.48 18.54
N GLN A 33 -3.23 -24.16 18.41
CA GLN A 33 -4.31 -24.99 18.96
C GLN A 33 -4.71 -26.10 17.99
N SER A 34 -5.00 -25.78 16.73
CA SER A 34 -5.41 -26.77 15.72
C SER A 34 -4.23 -27.57 15.16
N LYS A 35 -3.01 -27.05 15.26
CA LYS A 35 -1.77 -27.55 14.62
C LYS A 35 -1.80 -27.48 13.09
N GLU A 36 -2.78 -26.77 12.52
CA GLU A 36 -2.96 -26.62 11.08
C GLU A 36 -2.35 -25.31 10.57
N LYS A 37 -2.14 -25.22 9.25
CA LYS A 37 -1.65 -24.03 8.58
C LYS A 37 -2.74 -22.96 8.55
N ALA A 38 -2.48 -21.79 9.13
CA ALA A 38 -3.35 -20.61 9.05
C ALA A 38 -3.01 -19.74 7.84
N ALA A 39 -1.73 -19.66 7.46
CA ALA A 39 -1.26 -18.94 6.29
C ALA A 39 0.03 -19.58 5.74
N ILE A 40 0.34 -19.29 4.49
CA ILE A 40 1.56 -19.72 3.80
C ILE A 40 2.18 -18.54 3.03
N GLY A 41 3.49 -18.57 2.91
CA GLY A 41 4.28 -17.67 2.09
C GLY A 41 5.59 -18.31 1.68
N SER A 42 6.47 -17.51 1.18
CA SER A 42 7.84 -17.86 0.84
C SER A 42 8.84 -16.99 1.59
N GLY A 43 10.06 -17.44 1.69
CA GLY A 43 11.18 -16.69 2.22
C GLY A 43 12.47 -17.21 1.59
N PHE A 44 13.57 -16.55 1.86
CA PHE A 44 14.86 -16.96 1.35
C PHE A 44 15.99 -16.62 2.33
N VAL A 45 17.11 -17.34 2.19
CA VAL A 45 18.30 -17.10 3.02
C VAL A 45 18.84 -15.69 2.75
N LEU A 46 18.85 -14.89 3.82
CA LEU A 46 19.33 -13.50 3.78
C LEU A 46 20.79 -13.39 4.26
N SER A 47 21.17 -14.22 5.24
CA SER A 47 22.50 -14.22 5.80
C SER A 47 22.83 -15.61 6.35
N THR A 48 24.14 -15.97 6.37
CA THR A 48 24.63 -17.16 7.07
C THR A 48 24.49 -17.08 8.59
N GLU A 49 24.14 -15.92 9.12
CA GLU A 49 23.86 -15.70 10.56
C GLU A 49 22.44 -16.14 10.96
N GLN A 50 21.93 -17.20 10.34
CA GLN A 50 20.62 -17.80 10.65
C GLN A 50 19.43 -16.90 10.29
N LEU A 51 19.52 -16.05 9.23
CA LEU A 51 18.47 -15.13 8.85
C LEU A 51 17.79 -15.52 7.54
N LEU A 52 16.47 -15.39 7.53
CA LEU A 52 15.61 -15.45 6.34
C LEU A 52 14.92 -14.10 6.11
N ALA A 53 14.69 -13.75 4.85
CA ALA A 53 13.80 -12.66 4.45
C ALA A 53 12.44 -13.21 4.03
N THR A 54 11.37 -12.44 4.29
CA THR A 54 10.00 -12.68 3.82
C THR A 54 9.22 -11.36 3.79
N ASN A 55 7.90 -11.41 3.49
CA ASN A 55 7.03 -10.24 3.66
C ASN A 55 6.44 -10.15 5.08
N PHE A 56 6.13 -8.92 5.50
CA PHE A 56 5.43 -8.68 6.76
C PHE A 56 4.03 -9.30 6.77
N HIS A 57 3.25 -9.15 5.69
CA HIS A 57 1.89 -9.71 5.63
C HIS A 57 1.86 -11.24 5.76
N VAL A 58 2.94 -11.94 5.40
CA VAL A 58 3.05 -13.40 5.60
C VAL A 58 3.06 -13.75 7.08
N ILE A 59 3.74 -12.94 7.90
CA ILE A 59 3.94 -13.20 9.33
C ILE A 59 3.03 -12.39 10.25
N ALA A 60 2.18 -11.52 9.71
CA ALA A 60 1.38 -10.58 10.49
C ALA A 60 0.53 -11.26 11.57
N ASN A 61 -0.04 -12.44 11.32
CA ASN A 61 -0.78 -13.18 12.31
C ASN A 61 0.08 -13.49 13.55
N ALA A 62 1.31 -13.94 13.37
CA ALA A 62 2.23 -14.25 14.48
C ALA A 62 2.74 -12.98 15.17
N VAL A 63 2.85 -11.85 14.47
CA VAL A 63 3.21 -10.55 15.06
C VAL A 63 2.08 -10.03 15.96
N HIS A 64 0.82 -10.17 15.54
CA HIS A 64 -0.34 -9.65 16.26
C HIS A 64 -0.85 -10.59 17.37
N GLU A 65 -0.68 -11.89 17.20
CA GLU A 65 -1.16 -12.94 18.12
C GLU A 65 -0.07 -14.02 18.33
N PRO A 66 1.10 -13.68 18.94
CA PRO A 66 2.23 -14.61 19.06
C PRO A 66 1.90 -15.85 19.91
N GLU A 67 1.01 -15.71 20.88
CA GLU A 67 0.54 -16.85 21.70
C GLU A 67 -0.30 -17.88 20.90
N LYS A 68 -0.90 -17.44 19.79
CA LYS A 68 -1.78 -18.26 18.97
C LYS A 68 -1.08 -18.88 17.78
N PHE A 69 -0.11 -18.15 17.20
CA PHE A 69 0.56 -18.56 15.99
C PHE A 69 2.06 -18.71 16.19
N ARG A 70 2.64 -19.76 15.61
CA ARG A 70 4.07 -19.89 15.45
C ARG A 70 4.47 -19.88 13.99
N ILE A 71 5.71 -19.55 13.71
CA ILE A 71 6.27 -19.48 12.36
C ILE A 71 7.21 -20.68 12.18
N GLU A 72 7.04 -21.35 11.04
CA GLU A 72 7.93 -22.44 10.61
C GLU A 72 8.48 -22.14 9.21
N ALA A 73 9.71 -22.51 8.97
CA ALA A 73 10.37 -22.45 7.67
C ALA A 73 10.66 -23.88 7.19
N LYS A 74 10.11 -24.25 6.02
CA LYS A 74 10.27 -25.58 5.42
C LYS A 74 11.16 -25.47 4.20
N ASN A 75 12.26 -26.20 4.18
CA ASN A 75 13.17 -26.23 3.06
C ASN A 75 12.69 -27.15 1.93
N ARG A 76 13.40 -27.13 0.79
CA ARG A 76 13.09 -27.94 -0.38
C ARG A 76 13.08 -29.46 -0.10
N ALA A 77 13.90 -29.94 0.83
CA ALA A 77 13.92 -31.35 1.22
C ALA A 77 12.73 -31.75 2.12
N GLY A 78 11.87 -30.80 2.50
CA GLY A 78 10.71 -31.03 3.34
C GLY A 78 11.02 -30.94 4.84
N VAL A 79 12.22 -30.58 5.25
CA VAL A 79 12.60 -30.39 6.65
C VAL A 79 12.05 -29.04 7.12
N THR A 80 11.39 -29.05 8.26
CA THR A 80 10.75 -27.88 8.88
C THR A 80 11.54 -27.45 10.11
N HIS A 81 11.78 -26.15 10.22
CA HIS A 81 12.47 -25.53 11.34
C HIS A 81 11.61 -24.42 11.95
N THR A 82 11.67 -24.26 13.25
CA THR A 82 11.04 -23.14 13.94
C THR A 82 11.85 -21.86 13.70
N VAL A 83 11.17 -20.76 13.40
CA VAL A 83 11.78 -19.44 13.25
C VAL A 83 11.04 -18.41 14.09
N SER A 84 11.74 -17.37 14.51
CA SER A 84 11.20 -16.24 15.26
C SER A 84 11.34 -14.95 14.44
N VAL A 85 10.53 -13.93 14.76
CA VAL A 85 10.63 -12.61 14.15
C VAL A 85 11.88 -11.90 14.68
N ALA A 86 12.78 -11.51 13.78
CA ALA A 86 13.98 -10.74 14.13
C ALA A 86 13.76 -9.24 13.94
N ASP A 87 13.11 -8.84 12.84
CA ASP A 87 12.76 -7.46 12.52
C ASP A 87 11.67 -7.40 11.44
N PHE A 88 11.04 -6.25 11.25
CA PHE A 88 10.11 -6.03 10.16
C PHE A 88 9.95 -4.55 9.78
N ASP A 89 9.51 -4.32 8.56
CA ASP A 89 9.11 -3.04 8.00
C ASP A 89 7.69 -3.17 7.45
N VAL A 90 6.71 -2.60 8.18
CA VAL A 90 5.29 -2.65 7.80
C VAL A 90 5.03 -1.79 6.56
N ILE A 91 5.82 -0.73 6.37
CA ILE A 91 5.62 0.24 5.29
C ILE A 91 5.97 -0.37 3.93
N HIS A 92 7.08 -1.10 3.87
CA HIS A 92 7.54 -1.76 2.65
C HIS A 92 7.15 -3.24 2.59
N ASP A 93 6.36 -3.72 3.59
CA ASP A 93 5.90 -5.11 3.66
C ASP A 93 7.04 -6.13 3.65
N LEU A 94 8.06 -5.93 4.50
CA LEU A 94 9.24 -6.79 4.64
C LEU A 94 9.38 -7.32 6.07
N ALA A 95 9.99 -8.50 6.22
CA ALA A 95 10.34 -9.05 7.50
C ALA A 95 11.63 -9.88 7.44
N ILE A 96 12.35 -9.91 8.56
CA ILE A 96 13.51 -10.77 8.80
C ILE A 96 13.11 -11.77 9.87
N LEU A 97 13.31 -13.05 9.58
CA LEU A 97 13.13 -14.16 10.50
C LEU A 97 14.49 -14.72 10.89
N ARG A 98 14.57 -15.28 12.08
CA ARG A 98 15.75 -15.98 12.58
C ARG A 98 15.41 -17.41 12.95
N PHE A 99 16.25 -18.36 12.55
CA PHE A 99 16.14 -19.74 13.02
C PHE A 99 16.37 -19.80 14.53
N VAL A 100 15.53 -20.58 15.23
CA VAL A 100 15.64 -20.78 16.67
C VAL A 100 16.82 -21.72 16.97
N ASP A 101 16.93 -22.78 16.18
CA ASP A 101 18.04 -23.72 16.25
C ASP A 101 19.11 -23.41 15.19
N GLU A 102 20.32 -23.88 15.38
CA GLU A 102 21.37 -23.76 14.38
C GLU A 102 21.09 -24.67 13.19
N VAL A 103 21.03 -24.10 12.01
CA VAL A 103 20.74 -24.79 10.74
C VAL A 103 21.91 -24.55 9.78
N GLU A 104 22.36 -25.59 9.10
CA GLU A 104 23.31 -25.42 8.01
C GLU A 104 22.64 -24.75 6.81
N LEU A 105 22.98 -23.49 6.58
CA LEU A 105 22.41 -22.67 5.51
C LEU A 105 23.37 -22.59 4.31
N PRO A 106 22.85 -22.63 3.08
CA PRO A 106 23.64 -22.26 1.91
C PRO A 106 24.05 -20.78 1.98
N ALA A 107 25.08 -20.39 1.26
CA ALA A 107 25.42 -18.98 1.10
C ALA A 107 24.23 -18.19 0.55
N PRO A 108 23.95 -16.97 1.01
CA PRO A 108 22.86 -16.14 0.51
C PRO A 108 23.02 -15.83 -0.97
N LEU A 109 21.93 -15.38 -1.61
CA LEU A 109 21.98 -14.80 -2.96
C LEU A 109 22.79 -13.49 -2.92
N GLU A 110 23.55 -13.23 -3.96
CA GLU A 110 24.23 -11.93 -4.11
C GLU A 110 23.19 -10.83 -4.37
N ILE A 111 23.36 -9.69 -3.71
CA ILE A 111 22.47 -8.54 -3.89
C ILE A 111 22.94 -7.75 -5.10
N SER A 112 22.05 -7.53 -6.06
CA SER A 112 22.33 -6.69 -7.21
C SER A 112 22.65 -5.25 -6.77
N GLN A 113 23.75 -4.71 -7.31
CA GLN A 113 24.19 -3.34 -7.04
C GLN A 113 23.48 -2.32 -7.94
N THR A 114 22.70 -2.79 -8.90
CA THR A 114 22.00 -1.94 -9.88
C THR A 114 20.50 -2.26 -9.91
N VAL A 115 19.71 -1.23 -10.12
CA VAL A 115 18.28 -1.42 -10.47
C VAL A 115 18.23 -2.07 -11.85
N PRO A 116 17.38 -3.08 -12.09
CA PRO A 116 17.20 -3.66 -13.42
C PRO A 116 16.88 -2.61 -14.48
N THR A 117 17.28 -2.86 -15.70
CA THR A 117 16.88 -2.03 -16.84
C THR A 117 15.52 -2.47 -17.34
N GLN A 118 14.65 -1.51 -17.70
CA GLN A 118 13.33 -1.83 -18.27
C GLN A 118 13.46 -2.73 -19.50
N GLY A 119 12.72 -3.85 -19.50
CA GLY A 119 12.83 -4.91 -20.51
C GLY A 119 13.71 -6.09 -20.07
N GLU A 120 14.45 -5.98 -18.97
CA GLU A 120 15.28 -7.06 -18.42
C GLU A 120 14.42 -8.20 -17.86
N GLU A 121 14.85 -9.44 -18.05
CA GLU A 121 14.16 -10.61 -17.54
C GLU A 121 14.46 -10.79 -16.05
N ILE A 122 13.42 -11.06 -15.27
CA ILE A 122 13.46 -11.34 -13.85
C ILE A 122 12.75 -12.66 -13.58
N TYR A 123 13.29 -13.41 -12.63
CA TYR A 123 12.76 -14.71 -12.19
C TYR A 123 12.27 -14.59 -10.75
N ALA A 124 10.97 -14.77 -10.53
CA ALA A 124 10.38 -14.83 -9.20
C ALA A 124 10.31 -16.28 -8.72
N LEU A 125 10.86 -16.58 -7.55
CA LEU A 125 10.79 -17.92 -6.94
C LEU A 125 9.87 -17.91 -5.72
N GLY A 126 9.23 -19.07 -5.44
CA GLY A 126 8.36 -19.22 -4.27
C GLY A 126 7.59 -20.53 -4.27
N ASN A 127 6.63 -20.66 -3.35
CA ASN A 127 5.83 -21.87 -3.12
C ASN A 127 4.33 -21.58 -3.32
N PRO A 128 3.84 -21.45 -4.56
CA PRO A 128 2.44 -21.12 -4.80
C PRO A 128 1.52 -22.24 -4.33
N TYR A 129 0.46 -21.91 -3.62
CA TYR A 129 -0.62 -22.82 -3.23
C TYR A 129 -0.15 -24.12 -2.53
N ASP A 130 1.00 -24.12 -1.88
CA ASP A 130 1.62 -25.32 -1.28
C ASP A 130 1.95 -26.44 -2.32
N LEU A 131 2.14 -26.05 -3.59
CA LEU A 131 2.42 -26.99 -4.68
C LEU A 131 3.92 -27.31 -4.86
N GLY A 132 4.77 -26.73 -3.99
CA GLY A 132 6.22 -26.85 -4.08
C GLY A 132 6.89 -25.66 -4.76
N HIS A 133 8.21 -25.73 -4.87
CA HIS A 133 9.03 -24.64 -5.40
C HIS A 133 8.73 -24.39 -6.87
N THR A 134 8.45 -23.14 -7.21
CA THR A 134 8.11 -22.68 -8.57
C THR A 134 9.00 -21.51 -8.94
N ILE A 135 9.41 -21.43 -10.20
CA ILE A 135 10.06 -20.28 -10.81
C ILE A 135 9.13 -19.68 -11.88
N ILE A 136 8.97 -18.37 -11.86
CA ILE A 136 8.13 -17.63 -12.81
C ILE A 136 9.01 -16.58 -13.50
N PRO A 137 9.28 -16.71 -14.81
CA PRO A 137 9.95 -15.67 -15.58
C PRO A 137 8.98 -14.53 -15.88
N GLY A 138 9.52 -13.35 -16.04
CA GLY A 138 8.78 -12.17 -16.47
C GLY A 138 9.71 -10.99 -16.68
N THR A 139 9.17 -9.90 -17.19
CA THR A 139 9.92 -8.72 -17.58
C THR A 139 9.78 -7.64 -16.51
N TYR A 140 10.87 -6.94 -16.22
CA TYR A 140 10.84 -5.69 -15.48
C TYR A 140 10.33 -4.57 -16.37
N ASN A 141 9.23 -3.91 -15.95
CA ASN A 141 8.55 -2.86 -16.71
C ASN A 141 8.76 -1.44 -16.13
N GLY A 142 9.71 -1.28 -15.26
CA GLY A 142 10.01 -0.01 -14.61
C GLY A 142 9.52 0.05 -13.16
N LEU A 143 9.80 1.16 -12.50
CA LEU A 143 9.27 1.48 -11.19
C LEU A 143 7.82 1.92 -11.34
N LEU A 144 6.97 1.57 -10.35
CA LEU A 144 5.62 2.07 -10.30
C LEU A 144 5.67 3.58 -10.08
N GLU A 145 5.22 4.31 -11.10
CA GLU A 145 5.00 5.75 -11.02
C GLU A 145 3.78 6.03 -10.10
N GLN A 146 3.66 7.25 -9.62
CA GLN A 146 2.52 7.70 -8.82
C GLN A 146 2.27 6.82 -7.56
N SER A 147 3.33 6.42 -6.88
CA SER A 147 3.29 5.67 -5.63
C SER A 147 4.23 6.32 -4.61
N PHE A 148 3.79 6.45 -3.36
CA PHE A 148 4.65 6.86 -2.24
C PHE A 148 5.74 5.82 -1.97
N TYR A 149 5.46 4.54 -2.31
CA TYR A 149 6.39 3.44 -2.14
C TYR A 149 6.80 2.90 -3.50
N GLN A 150 8.09 2.96 -3.79
CA GLN A 150 8.60 2.42 -5.03
C GLN A 150 8.39 0.91 -5.05
N LYS A 151 7.76 0.41 -6.11
CA LYS A 151 7.63 -1.01 -6.41
C LYS A 151 8.11 -1.28 -7.82
N LEU A 152 8.75 -2.43 -8.03
CA LEU A 152 9.12 -2.90 -9.35
C LEU A 152 7.88 -3.49 -10.03
N HIS A 153 7.52 -3.01 -11.19
CA HIS A 153 6.46 -3.62 -12.01
C HIS A 153 7.02 -4.83 -12.74
N PHE A 154 6.44 -5.98 -12.50
CA PHE A 154 6.84 -7.28 -13.00
C PHE A 154 5.70 -7.95 -13.76
N SER A 155 5.96 -8.43 -14.99
CA SER A 155 4.92 -9.05 -15.83
C SER A 155 4.71 -10.55 -15.57
N GLY A 156 5.48 -11.17 -14.68
CA GLY A 156 5.22 -12.56 -14.26
C GLY A 156 4.00 -12.65 -13.34
N SER A 157 3.26 -13.76 -13.45
CA SER A 157 2.05 -13.97 -12.64
C SER A 157 2.40 -14.56 -11.28
N LEU A 158 2.52 -13.70 -10.26
CA LEU A 158 2.65 -14.16 -8.88
C LEU A 158 1.33 -14.74 -8.38
N ASN A 159 1.43 -15.78 -7.57
CA ASN A 159 0.28 -16.47 -6.99
C ASN A 159 0.38 -16.51 -5.45
N PRO A 160 -0.75 -16.67 -4.73
CA PRO A 160 -0.75 -16.84 -3.28
C PRO A 160 0.25 -17.92 -2.82
N GLY A 161 1.08 -17.58 -1.85
CA GLY A 161 2.19 -18.40 -1.36
C GLY A 161 3.57 -18.03 -1.94
N MET A 162 3.65 -17.22 -3.01
CA MET A 162 4.92 -16.72 -3.56
C MET A 162 5.42 -15.46 -2.84
N SER A 163 4.54 -14.77 -2.09
CA SER A 163 4.89 -13.61 -1.30
C SER A 163 6.06 -13.88 -0.36
N GLY A 164 7.03 -12.98 -0.32
CA GLY A 164 8.26 -13.10 0.48
C GLY A 164 9.38 -13.88 -0.19
N GLY A 165 9.13 -14.52 -1.35
CA GLY A 165 10.16 -15.17 -2.14
C GLY A 165 11.06 -14.19 -2.87
N PRO A 166 12.26 -14.61 -3.31
CA PRO A 166 13.20 -13.74 -4.01
C PRO A 166 12.77 -13.50 -5.46
N ALA A 167 13.07 -12.30 -5.95
CA ALA A 167 13.11 -11.95 -7.36
C ALA A 167 14.57 -11.73 -7.76
N ILE A 168 15.03 -12.43 -8.79
CA ILE A 168 16.45 -12.46 -9.20
C ILE A 168 16.56 -12.17 -10.69
N ASN A 169 17.67 -11.55 -11.09
CA ASN A 169 17.98 -11.29 -12.50
C ASN A 169 18.63 -12.50 -13.19
N GLU A 170 18.97 -12.36 -14.47
CA GLU A 170 19.65 -13.38 -15.29
C GLU A 170 21.06 -13.75 -14.78
N LYS A 171 21.65 -12.94 -13.91
CA LYS A 171 22.94 -13.22 -13.27
C LYS A 171 22.81 -13.92 -11.92
N SER A 172 21.60 -14.33 -11.57
CA SER A 172 21.24 -14.90 -10.26
C SER A 172 21.44 -13.92 -9.09
N GLU A 173 21.44 -12.61 -9.34
CA GLU A 173 21.51 -11.58 -8.31
C GLU A 173 20.12 -11.18 -7.84
N LEU A 174 19.95 -10.97 -6.54
CA LEU A 174 18.68 -10.57 -5.90
C LEU A 174 18.37 -9.11 -6.22
N VAL A 175 17.25 -8.86 -6.86
CA VAL A 175 16.77 -7.52 -7.26
C VAL A 175 15.55 -7.04 -6.47
N GLY A 176 14.80 -7.97 -5.85
CA GLY A 176 13.62 -7.62 -5.07
C GLY A 176 13.00 -8.79 -4.33
N VAL A 177 11.88 -8.51 -3.66
CA VAL A 177 11.07 -9.48 -2.92
C VAL A 177 9.66 -9.51 -3.50
N ASN A 178 9.14 -10.70 -3.81
CA ASN A 178 7.79 -10.88 -4.31
C ASN A 178 6.77 -10.38 -3.30
N VAL A 179 5.78 -9.55 -3.72
CA VAL A 179 4.81 -9.03 -2.74
C VAL A 179 3.35 -9.22 -3.13
N ALA A 180 2.95 -8.81 -4.33
CA ALA A 180 1.54 -8.75 -4.68
C ALA A 180 1.31 -8.92 -6.18
N THR A 181 0.06 -9.26 -6.52
CA THR A 181 -0.46 -9.23 -7.89
C THR A 181 -1.70 -8.33 -7.96
N SER A 182 -1.88 -7.65 -9.08
CA SER A 182 -3.06 -6.81 -9.36
C SER A 182 -3.85 -7.28 -10.57
N GLY A 183 -3.70 -8.55 -10.97
CA GLY A 183 -4.39 -9.14 -12.12
C GLY A 183 -3.45 -9.99 -12.99
N ASN A 184 -3.89 -10.34 -14.18
CA ASN A 184 -3.09 -11.12 -15.10
C ASN A 184 -1.82 -10.38 -15.51
N GLN A 185 -0.66 -10.95 -15.21
CA GLN A 185 0.67 -10.43 -15.60
C GLN A 185 0.95 -9.00 -15.10
N ILE A 186 0.30 -8.60 -14.00
CA ILE A 186 0.60 -7.36 -13.30
C ILE A 186 0.94 -7.72 -11.87
N SER A 187 2.21 -7.79 -11.58
CA SER A 187 2.73 -8.11 -10.25
C SER A 187 3.72 -7.05 -9.80
N PHE A 188 3.95 -7.01 -8.51
CA PHE A 188 4.84 -6.05 -7.90
C PHE A 188 5.86 -6.75 -7.01
N LEU A 189 7.08 -6.19 -7.03
CA LEU A 189 8.17 -6.62 -6.18
C LEU A 189 8.60 -5.43 -5.31
N VAL A 190 8.99 -5.70 -4.09
CA VAL A 190 9.66 -4.70 -3.25
C VAL A 190 11.12 -4.60 -3.70
N PRO A 191 11.63 -3.41 -4.05
CA PRO A 191 13.04 -3.21 -4.40
C PRO A 191 13.97 -3.70 -3.29
N ILE A 192 15.03 -4.37 -3.66
CA ILE A 192 15.98 -5.01 -2.72
C ILE A 192 16.62 -4.03 -1.72
N ARG A 193 16.76 -2.76 -2.10
CA ARG A 193 17.34 -1.74 -1.22
C ARG A 193 16.60 -1.61 0.12
N PHE A 194 15.26 -1.74 0.14
CA PHE A 194 14.48 -1.66 1.38
C PHE A 194 14.77 -2.84 2.31
N LEU A 195 14.99 -4.04 1.75
CA LEU A 195 15.45 -5.18 2.54
C LEU A 195 16.87 -4.97 3.06
N THR A 196 17.76 -4.37 2.27
CA THR A 196 19.12 -4.02 2.67
C THR A 196 19.10 -3.01 3.83
N GLU A 197 18.25 -2.00 3.75
CA GLU A 197 18.07 -1.02 4.82
C GLU A 197 17.51 -1.66 6.10
N LEU A 198 16.52 -2.55 5.98
CA LEU A 198 15.96 -3.29 7.12
C LEU A 198 17.05 -4.17 7.78
N LEU A 199 17.85 -4.89 6.99
CA LEU A 199 18.96 -5.68 7.49
C LEU A 199 20.00 -4.83 8.21
N ALA A 200 20.36 -3.68 7.65
CA ALA A 200 21.31 -2.75 8.27
C ALA A 200 20.78 -2.22 9.62
N ASN A 201 19.50 -1.89 9.70
CA ASN A 201 18.85 -1.45 10.93
C ASN A 201 18.85 -2.57 12.00
N TYR A 202 18.54 -3.81 11.59
CA TYR A 202 18.62 -4.98 12.47
C TYR A 202 20.05 -5.17 13.02
N GLN A 203 21.05 -5.13 12.15
CA GLN A 203 22.45 -5.29 12.52
C GLN A 203 22.92 -4.17 13.46
N ALA A 204 22.55 -2.91 13.18
CA ALA A 204 22.88 -1.77 14.03
C ALA A 204 22.26 -1.88 15.43
N ARG A 205 21.07 -2.45 15.56
CA ARG A 205 20.41 -2.73 16.86
C ARG A 205 21.10 -3.89 17.60
N GLY A 206 21.65 -4.85 16.89
CA GLY A 206 22.38 -5.99 17.45
C GLY A 206 21.51 -7.04 18.17
N ALA A 207 20.20 -6.92 18.12
CA ALA A 207 19.25 -7.85 18.75
C ALA A 207 17.93 -7.93 17.94
N ALA A 208 17.22 -9.06 18.05
CA ALA A 208 15.88 -9.20 17.56
C ALA A 208 14.91 -8.27 18.33
N LEU A 209 13.81 -7.91 17.71
CA LEU A 209 12.70 -7.22 18.40
C LEU A 209 12.11 -8.12 19.48
N ALA A 210 11.80 -7.55 20.64
CA ALA A 210 11.06 -8.25 21.67
C ALA A 210 9.57 -8.28 21.28
N GLU A 211 8.90 -9.43 21.54
CA GLU A 211 7.48 -9.61 21.14
C GLU A 211 6.56 -8.53 21.71
N GLU A 212 6.78 -8.14 22.96
CA GLU A 212 6.04 -7.06 23.62
C GLU A 212 6.19 -5.70 22.95
N SER A 213 7.20 -5.52 22.10
CA SER A 213 7.47 -4.27 21.37
C SER A 213 6.84 -4.21 19.97
N TYR A 214 6.33 -5.31 19.43
CA TYR A 214 5.88 -5.36 18.03
C TYR A 214 4.83 -4.31 17.70
N LEU A 215 3.80 -4.15 18.54
CA LEU A 215 2.76 -3.14 18.30
C LEU A 215 3.28 -1.71 18.40
N SER A 216 4.25 -1.44 19.28
CA SER A 216 4.87 -0.11 19.37
C SER A 216 5.74 0.20 18.15
N VAL A 217 6.47 -0.79 17.62
CA VAL A 217 7.27 -0.66 16.41
C VAL A 217 6.35 -0.36 15.20
N ILE A 218 5.25 -1.10 15.05
CA ILE A 218 4.24 -0.83 14.01
C ILE A 218 3.70 0.60 14.16
N ALA A 219 3.33 1.01 15.39
CA ALA A 219 2.81 2.35 15.65
C ALA A 219 3.80 3.46 15.24
N ASP A 220 5.07 3.30 15.56
CA ASP A 220 6.10 4.28 15.25
C ASP A 220 6.40 4.34 13.75
N GLN A 221 6.45 3.20 13.05
CA GLN A 221 6.60 3.15 11.60
C GLN A 221 5.42 3.83 10.89
N LEU A 222 4.18 3.49 11.25
CA LEU A 222 2.98 4.12 10.68
C LEU A 222 2.93 5.62 10.96
N TYR A 223 3.34 6.04 12.17
CA TYR A 223 3.36 7.45 12.54
C TYR A 223 4.44 8.24 11.79
N ALA A 224 5.62 7.67 11.62
CA ALA A 224 6.71 8.27 10.84
C ALA A 224 6.32 8.41 9.36
N ASP A 225 5.76 7.35 8.78
CA ASP A 225 5.32 7.31 7.38
C ASP A 225 4.25 8.38 7.09
N GLN A 226 3.17 8.44 7.89
CA GLN A 226 2.15 9.45 7.67
C GLN A 226 2.69 10.88 7.83
N ASN A 227 3.63 11.13 8.77
CA ASN A 227 4.26 12.44 8.87
C ASN A 227 5.04 12.79 7.61
N TYR A 228 5.79 11.85 7.06
CA TYR A 228 6.54 12.05 5.82
C TYR A 228 5.60 12.34 4.64
N LYS A 229 4.56 11.52 4.45
CA LYS A 229 3.56 11.71 3.39
C LYS A 229 2.87 13.07 3.48
N PHE A 230 2.40 13.43 4.67
CA PHE A 230 1.69 14.68 4.84
C PHE A 230 2.61 15.90 4.77
N SER A 231 3.91 15.79 5.10
CA SER A 231 4.86 16.87 4.83
C SER A 231 4.96 17.14 3.33
N LEU A 232 5.12 16.09 2.51
CA LEU A 232 5.16 16.23 1.03
C LEU A 232 3.87 16.85 0.48
N LEU A 233 2.70 16.38 0.96
CA LEU A 233 1.41 16.88 0.50
C LEU A 233 1.15 18.33 0.90
N LEU A 234 1.52 18.72 2.12
CA LEU A 234 1.26 20.05 2.65
C LEU A 234 2.24 21.10 2.13
N GLU A 235 3.47 20.72 1.84
CA GLU A 235 4.49 21.59 1.25
C GLU A 235 4.29 21.81 -0.25
N HIS A 236 3.68 20.86 -0.96
CA HIS A 236 3.41 20.98 -2.40
C HIS A 236 2.35 22.05 -2.69
N ASP A 237 2.55 22.86 -3.72
CA ASP A 237 1.54 23.82 -4.19
C ASP A 237 0.48 23.10 -5.04
N TRP A 238 -0.66 22.84 -4.43
CA TRP A 238 -1.77 22.19 -5.12
C TRP A 238 -2.30 23.09 -6.24
N GLN A 239 -2.30 22.59 -7.45
CA GLN A 239 -2.88 23.30 -8.58
C GLN A 239 -4.40 23.24 -8.51
N THR A 240 -5.06 24.22 -9.13
CA THR A 240 -6.52 24.24 -9.26
C THR A 240 -6.95 24.00 -10.70
N GLN A 241 -8.14 23.44 -10.87
CA GLN A 241 -8.81 23.33 -12.16
C GLN A 241 -10.29 23.64 -12.02
N THR A 242 -10.96 23.92 -13.14
CA THR A 242 -12.41 24.12 -13.18
C THR A 242 -13.14 22.78 -13.21
N LEU A 243 -14.21 22.67 -12.42
CA LEU A 243 -15.22 21.63 -12.50
C LEU A 243 -16.61 22.29 -12.54
N GLY A 244 -17.18 22.39 -13.73
CA GLY A 244 -18.27 23.32 -13.95
C GLY A 244 -17.79 24.76 -13.70
N PRO A 245 -18.54 25.59 -12.97
CA PRO A 245 -18.14 26.95 -12.62
C PRO A 245 -17.27 27.06 -11.36
N TRP A 246 -16.70 25.94 -10.88
CA TRP A 246 -16.00 25.90 -9.60
C TRP A 246 -14.49 25.62 -9.82
N LEU A 247 -13.66 26.30 -9.05
CA LEU A 247 -12.26 25.91 -8.88
C LEU A 247 -12.20 24.85 -7.79
N ILE A 248 -11.51 23.75 -8.09
CA ILE A 248 -11.24 22.63 -7.17
C ILE A 248 -9.77 22.29 -7.18
N GLY A 249 -9.27 21.63 -6.13
CA GLY A 249 -7.92 21.07 -6.13
C GLY A 249 -7.76 20.03 -7.24
N ALA A 250 -6.77 20.23 -8.11
CA ALA A 250 -6.59 19.42 -9.30
C ALA A 250 -5.41 18.50 -9.22
N ASP A 251 -4.25 19.08 -9.03
CA ASP A 251 -2.96 18.42 -8.99
C ASP A 251 -2.39 18.56 -7.58
N ILE A 252 -2.51 17.47 -6.81
CA ILE A 252 -2.14 17.45 -5.39
C ILE A 252 -0.67 17.11 -5.27
N ASN A 253 -0.23 16.11 -5.97
CA ASN A 253 1.16 15.75 -6.29
C ASN A 253 1.18 14.50 -7.19
N ASP A 254 2.36 14.10 -7.66
CA ASP A 254 2.57 12.98 -8.59
C ASP A 254 2.15 11.59 -8.04
N TYR A 255 1.88 11.48 -6.74
CA TYR A 255 1.50 10.19 -6.11
C TYR A 255 0.00 9.88 -6.20
N PHE A 256 -0.79 10.74 -6.83
CA PHE A 256 -2.23 10.53 -7.01
C PHE A 256 -2.58 10.18 -8.44
N LYS A 257 -3.45 9.19 -8.60
CA LYS A 257 -4.15 8.95 -9.86
C LYS A 257 -5.53 9.59 -9.82
N CYS A 258 -5.79 10.45 -10.79
CA CYS A 258 -7.05 11.14 -10.92
C CYS A 258 -7.83 10.64 -12.13
N TRP A 259 -9.13 10.42 -11.93
CA TRP A 259 -10.08 10.02 -12.95
C TRP A 259 -11.24 10.99 -12.96
N GLY A 260 -11.71 11.35 -14.14
CA GLY A 260 -12.89 12.19 -14.35
C GLY A 260 -13.97 11.42 -15.10
N ASN A 261 -15.22 11.81 -14.86
CA ASN A 261 -16.36 11.34 -15.62
C ASN A 261 -17.39 12.46 -15.77
N THR A 262 -17.92 12.61 -16.99
CA THR A 262 -18.98 13.57 -17.33
C THR A 262 -20.08 12.80 -18.08
N ASN A 263 -21.34 13.05 -17.73
CA ASN A 263 -22.46 12.45 -18.41
C ASN A 263 -22.88 13.35 -19.59
N ASP A 264 -22.31 13.14 -20.77
CA ASP A 264 -22.60 13.93 -21.97
C ASP A 264 -24.03 13.71 -22.50
N ASP A 265 -24.66 12.58 -22.18
CA ASP A 265 -25.95 12.14 -22.69
C ASP A 265 -27.12 12.44 -21.73
N ALA A 266 -26.94 13.24 -20.70
CA ALA A 266 -28.00 13.52 -19.76
C ALA A 266 -28.90 14.62 -20.32
N GLU A 267 -30.02 14.22 -20.81
CA GLU A 267 -31.09 15.10 -21.31
C GLU A 267 -31.67 16.04 -20.24
N GLU A 268 -31.53 15.70 -18.95
CA GLU A 268 -32.18 16.40 -17.85
C GLU A 268 -31.23 17.14 -16.90
N PHE A 269 -29.94 16.71 -16.83
CA PHE A 269 -28.93 17.34 -15.98
C PHE A 269 -27.52 17.04 -16.46
N GLN A 270 -26.61 17.95 -16.22
CA GLN A 270 -25.17 17.78 -16.38
C GLN A 270 -24.54 17.34 -15.06
N GLN A 271 -23.66 16.35 -15.12
CA GLN A 271 -22.86 15.93 -13.97
C GLN A 271 -21.42 15.74 -14.41
N SER A 272 -20.50 16.32 -13.67
CA SER A 272 -19.07 16.04 -13.81
C SER A 272 -18.50 15.67 -12.47
N SER A 273 -17.61 14.69 -12.45
CA SER A 273 -16.96 14.23 -11.24
C SER A 273 -15.46 14.03 -11.46
N LYS A 274 -14.69 14.19 -10.38
CA LYS A 274 -13.27 13.89 -10.32
C LYS A 274 -13.00 13.11 -9.05
N THR A 275 -12.24 12.02 -9.18
CA THR A 275 -11.76 11.20 -8.07
C THR A 275 -10.26 11.05 -8.18
N CYS A 276 -9.53 11.40 -7.13
CA CYS A 276 -8.08 11.23 -7.02
C CYS A 276 -7.78 10.32 -5.85
N THR A 277 -7.01 9.26 -6.07
CA THR A 277 -6.67 8.29 -5.02
C THR A 277 -5.16 8.06 -4.98
N SER A 278 -4.61 7.96 -3.78
CA SER A 278 -3.27 7.38 -3.61
C SER A 278 -3.33 5.90 -3.98
N GLN A 279 -2.28 5.40 -4.61
CA GLN A 279 -2.25 4.01 -5.10
C GLN A 279 -1.80 3.01 -4.03
N ASP A 280 -1.40 3.51 -2.87
CA ASP A 280 -0.76 2.71 -1.84
C ASP A 280 -1.66 2.51 -0.63
N ASN A 281 -1.65 1.26 -0.16
CA ASN A 281 -2.17 0.86 1.14
C ASN A 281 -1.07 0.14 1.91
N ILE A 282 -1.01 0.37 3.21
CA ILE A 282 -0.14 -0.35 4.13
C ILE A 282 -0.97 -1.49 4.73
N TYR A 283 -0.52 -2.71 4.56
CA TYR A 283 -1.11 -3.88 5.19
C TYR A 283 -0.62 -3.97 6.64
N VAL A 284 -1.54 -3.94 7.59
CA VAL A 284 -1.22 -4.05 9.03
C VAL A 284 -1.60 -5.42 9.57
N SER A 285 -2.79 -5.90 9.21
CA SER A 285 -3.29 -7.23 9.59
C SER A 285 -4.32 -7.73 8.57
N PRO A 286 -4.78 -9.00 8.63
CA PRO A 286 -5.80 -9.52 7.72
C PRO A 286 -7.10 -8.71 7.68
N THR A 287 -7.42 -8.01 8.76
CA THR A 287 -8.63 -7.19 8.89
C THR A 287 -8.37 -5.70 8.81
N PHE A 288 -7.11 -5.28 8.61
CA PHE A 288 -6.73 -3.89 8.73
C PHE A 288 -5.67 -3.45 7.71
N THR A 289 -6.06 -2.52 6.85
CA THR A 289 -5.14 -1.77 5.98
C THR A 289 -5.30 -0.27 6.25
N THR A 290 -4.24 0.50 6.03
CA THR A 290 -4.20 1.95 6.31
C THR A 290 -3.38 2.71 5.26
N GLY A 291 -3.20 4.02 5.42
CA GLY A 291 -2.33 4.85 4.58
C GLY A 291 -2.97 5.35 3.29
N ALA A 292 -4.22 5.00 2.99
CA ALA A 292 -4.94 5.47 1.81
C ALA A 292 -5.38 6.94 1.97
N ILE A 293 -5.36 7.67 0.86
CA ILE A 293 -5.89 9.02 0.73
C ILE A 293 -6.77 9.07 -0.52
N ASP A 294 -8.03 9.44 -0.33
CA ASP A 294 -9.02 9.58 -1.40
C ASP A 294 -9.59 11.00 -1.39
N ILE A 295 -9.75 11.59 -2.57
CA ILE A 295 -10.35 12.91 -2.78
C ILE A 295 -11.35 12.80 -3.91
N GLN A 296 -12.55 13.34 -3.70
CA GLN A 296 -13.63 13.28 -4.68
C GLN A 296 -14.33 14.62 -4.78
N TYR A 297 -14.70 14.98 -6.00
CA TYR A 297 -15.52 16.12 -6.33
C TYR A 297 -16.66 15.68 -7.26
N ALA A 298 -17.83 16.27 -7.09
CA ALA A 298 -18.96 16.09 -8.01
C ALA A 298 -19.71 17.40 -8.17
N TRP A 299 -19.78 17.88 -9.40
CA TRP A 299 -20.62 19.00 -9.78
C TRP A 299 -21.84 18.49 -10.52
N LEU A 300 -22.99 19.11 -10.24
CA LEU A 300 -24.25 18.82 -10.88
C LEU A 300 -24.99 20.12 -11.17
N SER A 301 -25.55 20.24 -12.39
CA SER A 301 -26.38 21.37 -12.82
C SER A 301 -27.52 20.92 -13.71
N THR A 302 -28.62 21.67 -13.67
CA THR A 302 -29.81 21.41 -14.51
C THR A 302 -30.58 22.69 -14.80
N THR A 303 -31.22 22.73 -15.95
CA THR A 303 -32.24 23.74 -16.30
C THR A 303 -33.64 23.15 -16.30
N GLU A 304 -33.79 21.84 -16.15
CA GLU A 304 -35.05 21.09 -16.31
C GLU A 304 -35.70 20.69 -14.98
N PHE A 305 -34.90 20.65 -13.87
CA PHE A 305 -35.47 20.22 -12.59
C PHE A 305 -36.00 21.39 -11.78
N ASP A 306 -37.11 21.17 -11.11
CA ASP A 306 -37.45 21.99 -9.95
C ASP A 306 -36.43 21.75 -8.79
N SER A 307 -36.44 22.67 -7.82
CA SER A 307 -35.54 22.63 -6.68
C SER A 307 -35.63 21.32 -5.88
N TYR A 308 -36.82 20.74 -5.71
CA TYR A 308 -37.00 19.50 -4.97
C TYR A 308 -36.35 18.31 -5.69
N ARG A 309 -36.61 18.19 -7.00
CA ARG A 309 -35.99 17.14 -7.83
C ARG A 309 -34.50 17.28 -7.91
N PHE A 310 -33.97 18.51 -8.07
CA PHE A 310 -32.56 18.80 -8.05
C PHE A 310 -31.90 18.29 -6.75
N HIS A 311 -32.38 18.71 -5.59
CA HIS A 311 -31.84 18.32 -4.30
C HIS A 311 -31.91 16.81 -4.04
N LYS A 312 -32.94 16.13 -4.56
CA LYS A 312 -33.06 14.67 -4.48
C LYS A 312 -31.98 13.96 -5.31
N VAL A 313 -31.72 14.42 -6.53
CA VAL A 313 -30.68 13.85 -7.40
C VAL A 313 -29.27 14.18 -6.84
N PHE A 314 -29.03 15.43 -6.48
CA PHE A 314 -27.77 15.87 -5.88
C PHE A 314 -27.47 15.12 -4.58
N GLY A 315 -28.44 14.92 -3.72
CA GLY A 315 -28.31 14.13 -2.49
C GLY A 315 -27.95 12.65 -2.76
N ARG A 316 -28.44 12.06 -3.84
CA ARG A 316 -28.04 10.70 -4.26
C ARG A 316 -26.62 10.66 -4.77
N THR A 317 -26.17 11.64 -5.54
CA THR A 317 -24.78 11.78 -5.99
C THR A 317 -23.87 11.91 -4.79
N PHE A 318 -24.20 12.81 -3.87
CA PHE A 318 -23.46 13.00 -2.62
C PHE A 318 -23.36 11.72 -1.77
N SER A 319 -24.44 10.96 -1.65
CA SER A 319 -24.45 9.72 -0.87
C SER A 319 -23.64 8.56 -1.48
N ARG A 320 -23.27 8.68 -2.76
CA ARG A 320 -22.44 7.71 -3.46
C ARG A 320 -20.93 8.02 -3.37
N MET A 321 -20.58 9.20 -2.88
CA MET A 321 -19.20 9.53 -2.55
C MET A 321 -18.78 8.66 -1.37
N SER A 322 -18.02 7.62 -1.65
CA SER A 322 -17.70 6.57 -0.69
C SER A 322 -16.23 6.57 -0.34
N THR A 323 -15.95 6.09 0.85
CA THR A 323 -14.60 5.93 1.37
C THR A 323 -14.16 4.48 1.27
N ARG A 324 -12.87 4.28 1.03
CA ARG A 324 -12.23 2.97 1.09
C ARG A 324 -11.34 2.89 2.33
N THR A 325 -11.95 2.91 3.52
CA THR A 325 -11.22 2.59 4.75
C THR A 325 -11.49 1.14 5.12
N TRP A 326 -10.45 0.32 5.15
CA TRP A 326 -10.58 -1.11 5.44
C TRP A 326 -10.02 -1.41 6.82
N ALA A 327 -10.89 -1.44 7.82
CA ALA A 327 -10.54 -1.77 9.19
C ALA A 327 -11.69 -2.52 9.87
N GLY A 328 -11.36 -3.60 10.58
CA GLY A 328 -12.31 -4.38 11.37
C GLY A 328 -12.83 -3.63 12.60
N GLU A 329 -13.94 -4.10 13.16
CA GLU A 329 -14.51 -3.51 14.38
C GLU A 329 -13.54 -3.57 15.57
N ASP A 330 -12.68 -4.59 15.62
CA ASP A 330 -11.68 -4.74 16.67
C ASP A 330 -10.49 -3.80 16.52
N ASP A 331 -10.26 -3.25 15.32
CA ASP A 331 -9.11 -2.39 15.02
C ASP A 331 -9.40 -0.91 15.26
N VAL A 332 -10.68 -0.48 15.12
CA VAL A 332 -11.06 0.93 15.17
C VAL A 332 -12.27 1.19 16.08
N THR A 333 -12.42 2.44 16.53
CA THR A 333 -13.63 2.92 17.19
C THR A 333 -14.73 3.21 16.16
N ASN A 334 -15.97 3.44 16.63
CA ASN A 334 -17.02 3.97 15.77
C ASN A 334 -16.70 5.41 15.35
N TYR A 335 -17.16 5.79 14.16
CA TYR A 335 -17.06 7.17 13.71
C TYR A 335 -17.86 8.12 14.61
N GLN A 336 -17.20 9.20 15.01
CA GLN A 336 -17.82 10.36 15.65
C GLN A 336 -17.85 11.49 14.63
N CYS A 337 -19.02 12.00 14.33
CA CYS A 337 -19.22 13.01 13.29
C CYS A 337 -19.67 14.33 13.88
N ASN A 338 -19.06 15.42 13.43
CA ASN A 338 -19.52 16.77 13.66
C ASN A 338 -20.04 17.38 12.34
N ARG A 339 -21.06 18.25 12.44
CA ARG A 339 -21.67 18.94 11.30
C ARG A 339 -21.72 20.41 11.58
N ASP A 340 -21.32 21.20 10.59
CA ASP A 340 -21.35 22.65 10.70
C ASP A 340 -21.61 23.31 9.35
N PHE A 341 -21.92 24.61 9.39
CA PHE A 341 -22.01 25.47 8.23
C PHE A 341 -20.76 26.33 8.19
N VAL A 342 -19.99 26.18 7.11
CA VAL A 342 -18.73 26.88 6.94
C VAL A 342 -18.89 27.95 5.87
N THR A 343 -18.49 29.17 6.18
CA THR A 343 -18.39 30.27 5.24
C THR A 343 -16.93 30.66 5.05
N GLN A 344 -16.52 30.86 3.82
CA GLN A 344 -15.21 31.40 3.48
C GLN A 344 -15.39 32.77 2.82
N PRO A 345 -15.40 33.86 3.59
CA PRO A 345 -15.73 35.19 3.08
C PRO A 345 -14.81 35.68 1.95
N GLN A 346 -13.60 35.12 1.86
CA GLN A 346 -12.59 35.51 0.86
C GLN A 346 -12.76 34.77 -0.49
N LEU A 347 -13.44 33.61 -0.51
CA LEU A 347 -13.52 32.75 -1.68
C LEU A 347 -14.91 32.72 -2.31
N SER A 348 -15.96 32.90 -1.52
CA SER A 348 -17.33 32.99 -2.00
C SER A 348 -18.27 33.37 -0.83
N PRO A 349 -19.33 34.16 -1.06
CA PRO A 349 -20.40 34.37 -0.07
C PRO A 349 -21.23 33.10 0.19
N SER A 350 -20.86 31.98 -0.41
CA SER A 350 -21.61 30.74 -0.39
C SER A 350 -21.40 29.99 0.94
N VAL A 351 -22.47 29.41 1.46
CA VAL A 351 -22.47 28.61 2.67
C VAL A 351 -22.26 27.14 2.30
N TRP A 352 -21.26 26.49 2.91
CA TRP A 352 -21.03 25.07 2.79
C TRP A 352 -21.60 24.34 4.01
N ARG A 353 -22.31 23.27 3.76
CA ARG A 353 -22.62 22.29 4.78
C ARG A 353 -21.48 21.28 4.84
N ALA A 354 -20.73 21.28 5.93
CA ALA A 354 -19.59 20.39 6.14
C ALA A 354 -19.92 19.33 7.19
N VAL A 355 -19.47 18.12 6.95
CA VAL A 355 -19.51 17.01 7.92
C VAL A 355 -18.11 16.45 8.01
N MET A 356 -17.56 16.38 9.22
CA MET A 356 -16.29 15.73 9.48
C MET A 356 -16.50 14.57 10.46
N CYS A 357 -16.08 13.38 10.08
CA CYS A 357 -16.18 12.17 10.88
C CYS A 357 -14.78 11.64 11.19
N VAL A 358 -14.55 11.23 12.43
CA VAL A 358 -13.26 10.73 12.90
C VAL A 358 -13.48 9.42 13.65
N ARG A 359 -12.62 8.42 13.42
CA ARG A 359 -12.50 7.22 14.25
C ARG A 359 -11.04 6.95 14.60
N GLN A 360 -10.80 6.47 15.80
CA GLN A 360 -9.47 6.23 16.32
C GLN A 360 -9.07 4.76 16.11
N TYR A 361 -7.80 4.51 15.89
CA TYR A 361 -7.21 3.17 15.88
C TYR A 361 -7.00 2.68 17.32
N LYS A 362 -7.61 1.57 17.70
CA LYS A 362 -7.58 1.06 19.08
C LYS A 362 -6.17 0.67 19.53
N LYS A 363 -5.41 0.02 18.65
CA LYS A 363 -4.01 -0.39 18.91
C LYS A 363 -2.99 0.74 18.66
N PHE A 364 -3.36 1.78 17.90
CA PHE A 364 -2.48 2.88 17.49
C PHE A 364 -3.12 4.24 17.80
N PRO A 365 -3.26 4.65 19.08
CA PRO A 365 -4.15 5.73 19.50
C PRO A 365 -3.74 7.14 19.04
N ARG A 366 -2.58 7.31 18.40
CA ARG A 366 -2.17 8.57 17.74
C ARG A 366 -2.66 8.70 16.30
N LEU A 367 -3.28 7.64 15.74
CA LEU A 367 -3.71 7.55 14.35
C LEU A 367 -5.23 7.41 14.25
N TYR A 368 -5.77 8.02 13.19
CA TYR A 368 -7.20 8.15 12.95
C TYR A 368 -7.53 7.91 11.49
N ASP A 369 -8.75 7.43 11.22
CA ASP A 369 -9.40 7.66 9.94
C ASP A 369 -10.23 8.93 10.03
N VAL A 370 -10.10 9.79 9.04
CA VAL A 370 -10.83 11.06 8.96
C VAL A 370 -11.56 11.15 7.63
N LEU A 371 -12.86 11.43 7.71
CA LEU A 371 -13.72 11.63 6.56
C LEU A 371 -14.25 13.06 6.59
N TYR A 372 -14.18 13.71 5.47
CA TYR A 372 -14.84 14.98 5.23
C TYR A 372 -15.84 14.84 4.09
N SER A 373 -16.98 15.44 4.23
CA SER A 373 -17.95 15.61 3.15
C SER A 373 -18.57 17.00 3.22
N GLY A 374 -18.43 17.75 2.15
CA GLY A 374 -18.95 19.10 2.01
C GLY A 374 -19.89 19.24 0.84
N SER A 375 -20.92 20.03 0.99
CA SER A 375 -21.83 20.42 -0.10
C SER A 375 -22.14 21.89 -0.05
N LEU A 376 -22.10 22.53 -1.20
CA LEU A 376 -22.51 23.92 -1.35
C LEU A 376 -24.03 24.05 -1.21
N LEU A 377 -24.48 25.07 -0.49
CA LEU A 377 -25.89 25.41 -0.31
C LEU A 377 -26.25 26.69 -1.08
N GLY A 378 -27.52 26.81 -1.43
CA GLY A 378 -28.10 28.10 -1.87
C GLY A 378 -28.40 28.25 -3.34
N LYS A 379 -28.15 27.21 -4.19
CA LYS A 379 -28.62 27.18 -5.57
C LYS A 379 -29.65 26.07 -5.77
N ALA A 380 -30.71 26.38 -6.54
CA ALA A 380 -31.81 25.46 -6.80
C ALA A 380 -31.55 24.50 -7.97
N ASP A 381 -30.51 24.81 -8.78
CA ASP A 381 -30.28 24.25 -10.09
C ASP A 381 -28.80 23.80 -10.29
N SER A 382 -27.93 24.11 -9.35
CA SER A 382 -26.50 23.77 -9.45
C SER A 382 -25.91 23.53 -8.06
N GLY A 383 -24.98 22.58 -7.95
CA GLY A 383 -24.29 22.27 -6.70
C GLY A 383 -22.94 21.58 -6.90
N LEU A 384 -22.04 21.83 -5.96
CA LEU A 384 -20.77 21.15 -5.84
C LEU A 384 -20.73 20.35 -4.54
N ALA A 385 -20.35 19.09 -4.63
CA ALA A 385 -20.01 18.23 -3.51
C ALA A 385 -18.52 17.97 -3.51
N SER A 386 -17.90 17.95 -2.32
CA SER A 386 -16.50 17.60 -2.14
C SER A 386 -16.36 16.62 -0.99
N HIS A 387 -15.38 15.73 -1.11
CA HIS A 387 -15.13 14.67 -0.14
C HIS A 387 -13.64 14.35 -0.08
N PHE A 388 -13.15 14.03 1.11
CA PHE A 388 -11.89 13.32 1.26
C PHE A 388 -11.99 12.25 2.35
N ALA A 389 -11.14 11.23 2.22
CA ALA A 389 -10.91 10.21 3.22
C ALA A 389 -9.40 10.08 3.46
N LEU A 390 -8.99 10.12 4.71
CA LEU A 390 -7.62 9.93 5.15
C LEU A 390 -7.58 8.74 6.09
N SER A 391 -6.76 7.74 5.78
CA SER A 391 -6.55 6.56 6.63
C SER A 391 -5.22 6.64 7.35
N GLY A 392 -5.22 6.47 8.68
CA GLY A 392 -4.01 6.41 9.49
C GLY A 392 -3.28 7.73 9.65
N VAL A 393 -4.01 8.81 9.74
CA VAL A 393 -3.46 10.16 9.87
C VAL A 393 -3.43 10.62 11.32
N SER A 394 -2.43 11.42 11.69
CA SER A 394 -2.43 12.14 12.98
C SER A 394 -3.46 13.27 12.98
N HIS A 395 -3.95 13.64 14.17
CA HIS A 395 -4.88 14.76 14.30
C HIS A 395 -4.33 16.06 13.68
N ALA A 396 -3.06 16.37 13.91
CA ALA A 396 -2.43 17.59 13.39
C ALA A 396 -2.42 17.62 11.85
N ASN A 397 -1.98 16.53 11.22
CA ASN A 397 -1.92 16.42 9.76
C ASN A 397 -3.31 16.40 9.12
N ALA A 398 -4.29 15.74 9.77
CA ALA A 398 -5.67 15.76 9.30
C ALA A 398 -6.26 17.18 9.26
N MET A 399 -6.04 17.95 10.32
CA MET A 399 -6.53 19.33 10.40
C MET A 399 -5.81 20.26 9.41
N ALA A 400 -4.51 20.08 9.21
CA ALA A 400 -3.74 20.85 8.23
C ALA A 400 -4.20 20.53 6.79
N PHE A 401 -4.39 19.25 6.49
CA PHE A 401 -4.93 18.82 5.19
C PHE A 401 -6.34 19.35 4.95
N ALA A 402 -7.23 19.22 5.92
CA ALA A 402 -8.60 19.72 5.80
C ALA A 402 -8.65 21.22 5.52
N ARG A 403 -7.79 22.02 6.20
CA ARG A 403 -7.68 23.46 5.96
C ARG A 403 -7.24 23.75 4.54
N LYS A 404 -6.12 23.15 4.10
CA LYS A 404 -5.58 23.32 2.74
C LYS A 404 -6.57 22.90 1.68
N PHE A 405 -7.26 21.76 1.88
CA PHE A 405 -8.30 21.26 0.98
C PHE A 405 -9.45 22.27 0.83
N MET A 406 -9.93 22.82 1.93
CA MET A 406 -11.07 23.75 1.90
C MET A 406 -10.69 25.13 1.28
N GLU A 407 -9.44 25.58 1.47
CA GLU A 407 -8.96 26.85 0.90
C GLU A 407 -8.96 26.87 -0.64
N LEU A 408 -8.97 25.70 -1.28
CA LEU A 408 -8.94 25.57 -2.75
C LEU A 408 -10.32 25.66 -3.44
N HIS A 409 -11.41 25.69 -2.66
CA HIS A 409 -12.75 25.79 -3.23
C HIS A 409 -13.12 27.25 -3.48
N ALA A 410 -13.14 27.68 -4.74
CA ALA A 410 -13.54 29.01 -5.13
C ALA A 410 -14.55 28.98 -6.29
N TRP A 411 -15.31 30.06 -6.43
CA TRP A 411 -16.17 30.28 -7.59
C TRP A 411 -15.37 31.05 -8.65
N GLU A 412 -15.30 30.52 -9.85
CA GLU A 412 -14.77 31.25 -10.98
C GLU A 412 -15.82 32.28 -11.45
N SER A 413 -15.54 33.58 -11.28
CA SER A 413 -16.46 34.67 -11.63
C SER A 413 -16.44 35.00 -13.13
#